data_1eb4fe8ba72e1d0d18690cd308265329
#
_entry.id   1eb4fe8ba72e1d0d18690cd308265329
#
_cell.length_a   1.000
_cell.length_b   1.000
_cell.length_c   1.000
_cell.angle_alpha   90.00
_cell.angle_beta   90.00
_cell.angle_gamma   90.00
#
_symmetry.space_group_name_H-M   'P 1'
#
loop_
_entity.id
_entity.type
_entity.pdbx_description
1 polymer ?
#
loop_
_entity_poly.entity_id
_entity_poly.type
_entity_poly.pdbx_seq_one_letter_code
_entity_poly.pdbx_strand_id
1 'polypeptide(L)'
;MLFRSDSIENINKKEKRTDPNKIFTNMASPEIGSMYLFVYDAKHKATLPFYDMYPLAFPIEMYRDGFLGINLHYLPPMARVSLMRALMDIRNNNKYNQTTKLNISYELLSRYSNQFKGVNNCIKRYLFAHVRSGFKYVNPSDWEKAALLPLQRWSVNTNKKYTGTPPY
;
A
#
# COMPACT_ATOMS: atom_id res chain seq x y z
N MET A 1 -21.39 -8.87 -34.19
CA MET A 1 -20.66 -7.59 -34.29
C MET A 1 -21.06 -6.54 -33.25
N LEU A 2 -21.77 -6.93 -32.18
CA LEU A 2 -22.28 -6.04 -31.14
C LEU A 2 -21.39 -6.00 -29.84
N PHE A 3 -20.33 -6.79 -29.77
CA PHE A 3 -19.49 -6.88 -28.56
C PHE A 3 -18.29 -5.93 -28.52
N ARG A 4 -18.03 -5.15 -29.58
CA ARG A 4 -16.90 -4.21 -29.61
C ARG A 4 -17.24 -2.80 -29.12
N SER A 5 -18.49 -2.37 -29.17
CA SER A 5 -18.88 -1.03 -28.73
C SER A 5 -18.94 -0.90 -27.19
N ASP A 6 -19.41 -1.94 -26.51
CA ASP A 6 -19.53 -1.92 -25.05
C ASP A 6 -18.18 -1.96 -24.33
N SER A 7 -17.20 -2.62 -24.95
CA SER A 7 -15.82 -2.66 -24.42
C SER A 7 -15.11 -1.30 -24.54
N ILE A 8 -15.35 -0.59 -25.66
CA ILE A 8 -14.75 0.73 -25.90
C ILE A 8 -15.43 1.81 -25.04
N GLU A 9 -16.75 1.73 -24.87
CA GLU A 9 -17.47 2.64 -23.96
C GLU A 9 -17.09 2.43 -22.49
N ASN A 10 -16.85 1.19 -22.07
CA ASN A 10 -16.39 0.89 -20.70
C ASN A 10 -14.94 1.32 -20.47
N ILE A 11 -14.08 1.23 -21.47
CA ILE A 11 -12.70 1.76 -21.41
C ILE A 11 -12.74 3.28 -21.36
N ASN A 12 -13.53 3.92 -22.19
CA ASN A 12 -13.68 5.37 -22.19
C ASN A 12 -14.38 5.91 -20.93
N LYS A 13 -15.31 5.14 -20.31
CA LYS A 13 -15.88 5.50 -19.00
C LYS A 13 -14.88 5.34 -17.85
N LYS A 14 -13.96 4.36 -17.93
CA LYS A 14 -12.85 4.24 -16.97
C LYS A 14 -11.84 5.38 -17.15
N GLU A 15 -11.50 5.74 -18.37
CA GLU A 15 -10.57 6.84 -18.65
C GLU A 15 -11.16 8.22 -18.29
N LYS A 16 -12.46 8.43 -18.48
CA LYS A 16 -13.13 9.70 -18.07
C LYS A 16 -13.27 9.89 -16.56
N ARG A 17 -13.08 8.83 -15.74
CA ARG A 17 -13.11 8.92 -14.27
C ARG A 17 -11.76 9.17 -13.63
N THR A 18 -10.68 9.05 -14.36
CA THR A 18 -9.34 9.38 -13.90
C THR A 18 -9.01 10.82 -14.32
N ASP A 19 -9.33 11.76 -13.43
CA ASP A 19 -8.67 13.06 -13.46
C ASP A 19 -7.16 12.79 -13.54
N PRO A 20 -6.46 13.26 -14.59
CA PRO A 20 -5.01 13.01 -14.75
C PRO A 20 -4.19 13.48 -13.54
N ASN A 21 -4.74 14.29 -12.66
CA ASN A 21 -4.14 14.71 -11.40
C ASN A 21 -4.51 13.82 -10.21
N LYS A 22 -5.44 12.87 -10.35
CA LYS A 22 -5.82 11.92 -9.28
C LYS A 22 -5.13 10.59 -9.48
N ILE A 23 -4.10 10.34 -8.70
CA ILE A 23 -3.41 9.04 -8.64
C ILE A 23 -4.15 8.00 -7.77
N PHE A 24 -5.24 8.41 -7.13
CA PHE A 24 -6.01 7.57 -6.18
C PHE A 24 -7.44 7.35 -6.64
N THR A 25 -7.90 6.09 -6.56
CA THR A 25 -9.28 5.68 -6.83
C THR A 25 -9.87 4.99 -5.60
N ASN A 26 -11.08 5.37 -5.18
CA ASN A 26 -11.73 4.75 -4.03
C ASN A 26 -12.17 3.30 -4.33
N MET A 27 -11.82 2.39 -3.42
CA MET A 27 -12.20 0.97 -3.45
C MET A 27 -12.87 0.58 -2.14
N ALA A 28 -13.80 -0.39 -2.20
CA ALA A 28 -14.52 -0.86 -1.01
C ALA A 28 -13.64 -1.75 -0.12
N SER A 29 -12.81 -2.61 -0.73
CA SER A 29 -11.92 -3.54 -0.04
C SER A 29 -10.57 -3.63 -0.74
N PRO A 30 -9.48 -3.89 0.00
CA PRO A 30 -8.17 -4.05 -0.58
C PRO A 30 -7.96 -5.46 -1.15
N GLU A 31 -7.03 -5.57 -2.10
CA GLU A 31 -6.58 -6.82 -2.71
C GLU A 31 -5.08 -7.00 -2.55
N ILE A 32 -4.62 -8.26 -2.46
CA ILE A 32 -3.20 -8.59 -2.40
C ILE A 32 -2.49 -8.11 -3.68
N GLY A 33 -1.30 -7.53 -3.52
CA GLY A 33 -0.46 -7.11 -4.63
C GLY A 33 -0.81 -5.75 -5.24
N SER A 34 -1.75 -5.03 -4.64
CA SER A 34 -2.09 -3.64 -5.00
C SER A 34 -1.72 -2.69 -3.88
N MET A 35 -1.53 -1.42 -4.20
CA MET A 35 -1.18 -0.38 -3.24
C MET A 35 -2.40 0.47 -2.88
N TYR A 36 -2.58 0.74 -1.59
CA TYR A 36 -3.68 1.55 -1.07
C TYR A 36 -3.21 2.59 -0.06
N LEU A 37 -3.89 3.71 -0.07
CA LEU A 37 -3.82 4.75 0.94
C LEU A 37 -5.16 4.78 1.70
N PHE A 38 -5.12 4.83 3.02
CA PHE A 38 -6.33 4.85 3.86
C PHE A 38 -6.08 5.53 5.19
N VAL A 39 -7.15 5.91 5.89
CA VAL A 39 -7.08 6.46 7.25
C VAL A 39 -7.22 5.32 8.25
N TYR A 40 -6.32 5.26 9.22
CA TYR A 40 -6.25 4.21 10.22
C TYR A 40 -6.17 4.77 11.64
N ASP A 41 -7.01 4.23 12.52
CA ASP A 41 -7.03 4.54 13.97
C ASP A 41 -6.62 3.27 14.73
N ALA A 42 -5.34 3.17 15.10
CA ALA A 42 -4.76 1.93 15.63
C ALA A 42 -5.44 1.47 16.93
N LYS A 43 -5.76 0.18 16.99
CA LYS A 43 -6.38 -0.44 18.18
C LYS A 43 -5.56 -0.22 19.46
N HIS A 44 -4.24 -0.30 19.34
CA HIS A 44 -3.32 -0.18 20.48
C HIS A 44 -2.60 1.18 20.53
N LYS A 45 -3.24 2.24 20.04
CA LYS A 45 -2.65 3.59 19.98
C LYS A 45 -2.16 4.11 21.33
N ALA A 46 -2.80 3.71 22.43
CA ALA A 46 -2.39 4.11 23.77
C ALA A 46 -1.07 3.48 24.23
N THR A 47 -0.66 2.37 23.64
CA THR A 47 0.56 1.63 24.00
C THR A 47 1.67 1.75 22.96
N LEU A 48 1.35 2.11 21.73
CA LEU A 48 2.32 2.32 20.66
C LEU A 48 3.09 3.63 20.88
N PRO A 49 4.43 3.66 20.66
CA PRO A 49 5.19 4.90 20.72
C PRO A 49 4.79 5.87 19.60
N PHE A 50 4.52 5.36 18.43
CA PHE A 50 3.95 6.06 17.28
C PHE A 50 3.27 5.06 16.33
N TYR A 51 2.41 5.57 15.47
CA TYR A 51 1.89 4.82 14.32
C TYR A 51 1.51 5.77 13.18
N ASP A 52 1.44 5.25 11.97
CA ASP A 52 1.00 6.01 10.82
C ASP A 52 -0.52 6.02 10.73
N MET A 53 -1.13 7.19 10.84
CA MET A 53 -2.58 7.38 10.70
C MET A 53 -3.05 7.38 9.25
N TYR A 54 -2.11 7.46 8.30
CA TYR A 54 -2.41 7.50 6.86
C TYR A 54 -1.52 6.54 6.08
N PRO A 55 -1.68 5.22 6.31
CA PRO A 55 -0.83 4.22 5.70
C PRO A 55 -0.89 4.20 4.17
N LEU A 56 0.27 4.04 3.55
CA LEU A 56 0.43 3.68 2.15
C LEU A 56 0.95 2.25 2.10
N ALA A 57 0.06 1.27 1.88
CA ALA A 57 0.37 -0.12 2.12
C ALA A 57 0.04 -1.05 0.96
N PHE A 58 0.85 -2.12 0.85
CA PHE A 58 0.56 -3.31 0.05
C PHE A 58 0.05 -4.41 0.95
N PRO A 59 -1.20 -4.87 0.81
CA PRO A 59 -1.66 -6.10 1.43
C PRO A 59 -0.83 -7.29 0.93
N ILE A 60 -0.36 -8.14 1.85
CA ILE A 60 0.39 -9.36 1.54
C ILE A 60 -0.33 -10.62 2.01
N GLU A 61 -1.24 -10.48 2.96
CA GLU A 61 -2.07 -11.59 3.47
C GLU A 61 -3.42 -11.05 3.94
N MET A 62 -4.51 -11.69 3.52
CA MET A 62 -5.87 -11.31 3.89
C MET A 62 -6.40 -12.20 5.01
N TYR A 63 -7.09 -11.58 5.97
CA TYR A 63 -7.79 -12.26 7.06
C TYR A 63 -9.26 -11.81 7.08
N ARG A 64 -10.08 -12.54 7.84
CA ARG A 64 -11.49 -12.20 7.98
C ARG A 64 -11.74 -10.81 8.55
N ASP A 65 -10.89 -10.38 9.48
CA ASP A 65 -11.03 -9.14 10.25
C ASP A 65 -10.06 -8.03 9.82
N GLY A 66 -9.24 -8.26 8.78
CA GLY A 66 -8.26 -7.30 8.30
C GLY A 66 -7.23 -7.91 7.36
N PHE A 67 -6.04 -7.33 7.34
CA PHE A 67 -4.94 -7.82 6.50
C PHE A 67 -3.58 -7.52 7.11
N LEU A 68 -2.59 -8.28 6.69
CA LEU A 68 -1.18 -7.98 6.89
C LEU A 68 -0.69 -7.19 5.69
N GLY A 69 -0.03 -6.08 5.91
CA GLY A 69 0.45 -5.22 4.82
C GLY A 69 1.82 -4.62 5.09
N ILE A 70 2.51 -4.27 4.02
CA ILE A 70 3.74 -3.49 4.08
C ILE A 70 3.39 -2.02 3.93
N ASN A 71 3.64 -1.25 4.98
CA ASN A 71 3.50 0.21 4.93
C ASN A 71 4.82 0.83 4.48
N LEU A 72 4.80 1.46 3.32
CA LEU A 72 5.99 2.08 2.70
C LEU A 72 6.55 3.24 3.52
N HIS A 73 5.73 3.89 4.32
CA HIS A 73 6.18 5.01 5.16
C HIS A 73 7.20 4.60 6.23
N TYR A 74 7.26 3.29 6.57
CA TYR A 74 8.28 2.74 7.47
C TYR A 74 9.58 2.37 6.77
N LEU A 75 9.67 2.54 5.45
CA LEU A 75 10.88 2.30 4.66
C LEU A 75 11.59 3.62 4.32
N PRO A 76 12.94 3.64 4.24
CA PRO A 76 13.67 4.76 3.68
C PRO A 76 13.20 5.12 2.27
N PRO A 77 13.20 6.41 1.87
CA PRO A 77 12.73 6.81 0.54
C PRO A 77 13.38 6.06 -0.62
N MET A 78 14.69 5.81 -0.56
CA MET A 78 15.40 5.07 -1.60
C MET A 78 14.98 3.59 -1.66
N ALA A 79 14.70 2.98 -0.51
CA ALA A 79 14.18 1.61 -0.46
C ALA A 79 12.78 1.53 -1.05
N ARG A 80 11.92 2.53 -0.85
CA ARG A 80 10.60 2.62 -1.47
C ARG A 80 10.69 2.62 -2.99
N VAL A 81 11.55 3.47 -3.56
CA VAL A 81 11.75 3.57 -5.01
C VAL A 81 12.28 2.27 -5.59
N SER A 82 13.30 1.69 -4.96
CA SER A 82 13.88 0.42 -5.37
C SER A 82 12.85 -0.72 -5.37
N LEU A 83 12.03 -0.79 -4.32
CA LEU A 83 10.96 -1.77 -4.21
C LEU A 83 9.88 -1.58 -5.29
N MET A 84 9.47 -0.33 -5.54
CA MET A 84 8.46 -0.04 -6.57
C MET A 84 8.94 -0.43 -7.96
N ARG A 85 10.18 -0.15 -8.30
CA ARG A 85 10.77 -0.56 -9.58
C ARG A 85 10.81 -2.07 -9.73
N ALA A 86 11.26 -2.78 -8.71
CA ALA A 86 11.33 -4.24 -8.73
C ALA A 86 9.93 -4.88 -8.86
N LEU A 87 8.91 -4.34 -8.19
CA LEU A 87 7.52 -4.81 -8.33
C LEU A 87 6.96 -4.53 -9.73
N MET A 88 7.27 -3.38 -10.31
CA MET A 88 6.86 -3.06 -11.69
C MET A 88 7.51 -3.99 -12.72
N ASP A 89 8.77 -4.33 -12.55
CA ASP A 89 9.47 -5.27 -13.44
C ASP A 89 8.80 -6.65 -13.41
N ILE A 90 8.41 -7.13 -12.23
CA ILE A 90 7.66 -8.39 -12.08
C ILE A 90 6.29 -8.27 -12.77
N ARG A 91 5.56 -7.20 -12.51
CA ARG A 91 4.23 -6.95 -13.05
C ARG A 91 4.22 -6.92 -14.57
N ASN A 92 5.22 -6.31 -15.18
CA ASN A 92 5.35 -6.12 -16.63
C ASN A 92 5.99 -7.32 -17.33
N ASN A 93 6.45 -8.33 -16.61
CA ASN A 93 7.09 -9.50 -17.18
C ASN A 93 6.05 -10.47 -17.77
N ASN A 94 5.96 -10.54 -19.09
CA ASN A 94 5.00 -11.39 -19.79
C ASN A 94 5.35 -12.88 -19.77
N LYS A 95 6.53 -13.27 -19.28
CA LYS A 95 6.93 -14.68 -19.13
C LYS A 95 6.26 -15.37 -17.97
N TYR A 96 5.70 -14.62 -17.03
CA TYR A 96 5.05 -15.14 -15.83
C TYR A 96 3.53 -15.01 -15.91
N ASN A 97 2.82 -16.05 -15.48
CA ASN A 97 1.37 -15.95 -15.25
C ASN A 97 1.08 -15.15 -13.97
N GLN A 98 -0.19 -14.81 -13.72
CA GLN A 98 -0.58 -13.96 -12.58
C GLN A 98 -0.24 -14.59 -11.22
N THR A 99 -0.39 -15.90 -11.06
CA THR A 99 -0.05 -16.60 -9.82
C THR A 99 1.45 -16.53 -9.54
N THR A 100 2.28 -16.74 -10.55
CA THR A 100 3.74 -16.63 -10.44
C THR A 100 4.17 -15.21 -10.10
N LYS A 101 3.59 -14.20 -10.75
CA LYS A 101 3.84 -12.79 -10.44
C LYS A 101 3.52 -12.45 -8.99
N LEU A 102 2.38 -12.93 -8.49
CA LEU A 102 1.96 -12.72 -7.11
C LEU A 102 2.95 -13.34 -6.12
N ASN A 103 3.37 -14.60 -6.37
CA ASN A 103 4.33 -15.29 -5.51
C ASN A 103 5.70 -14.59 -5.48
N ILE A 104 6.24 -14.20 -6.64
CA ILE A 104 7.51 -13.47 -6.72
C ILE A 104 7.41 -12.12 -6.02
N SER A 105 6.30 -11.41 -6.19
CA SER A 105 6.05 -10.13 -5.51
C SER A 105 5.99 -10.30 -3.99
N TYR A 106 5.31 -11.35 -3.51
CA TYR A 106 5.26 -11.68 -2.09
C TYR A 106 6.65 -11.98 -1.51
N GLU A 107 7.45 -12.79 -2.19
CA GLU A 107 8.83 -13.10 -1.76
C GLU A 107 9.70 -11.84 -1.72
N LEU A 108 9.58 -10.97 -2.72
CA LEU A 108 10.29 -9.71 -2.76
C LEU A 108 9.90 -8.80 -1.58
N LEU A 109 8.61 -8.64 -1.33
CA LEU A 109 8.09 -7.84 -0.22
C LEU A 109 8.54 -8.40 1.14
N SER A 110 8.50 -9.72 1.30
CA SER A 110 8.95 -10.40 2.53
C SER A 110 10.44 -10.18 2.77
N ARG A 111 11.25 -10.23 1.72
CA ARG A 111 12.71 -9.97 1.80
C ARG A 111 13.00 -8.54 2.24
N TYR A 112 12.32 -7.54 1.65
CA TYR A 112 12.46 -6.15 2.06
C TYR A 112 12.04 -5.94 3.51
N SER A 113 10.92 -6.53 3.92
CA SER A 113 10.47 -6.47 5.29
C SER A 113 11.50 -7.02 6.28
N ASN A 114 12.11 -8.17 6.00
CA ASN A 114 13.11 -8.78 6.85
C ASN A 114 14.41 -7.97 6.95
N GLN A 115 14.79 -7.29 5.88
CA GLN A 115 15.96 -6.43 5.85
C GLN A 115 15.84 -5.24 6.83
N PHE A 116 14.64 -4.72 7.03
CA PHE A 116 14.37 -3.59 7.91
C PHE A 116 13.71 -3.98 9.24
N LYS A 117 13.62 -5.28 9.51
CA LYS A 117 13.07 -5.82 10.76
C LYS A 117 13.96 -5.43 11.94
N GLY A 118 13.38 -4.79 12.94
CA GLY A 118 14.09 -4.35 14.15
C GLY A 118 14.52 -2.90 14.15
N VAL A 119 14.68 -2.26 13.01
CA VAL A 119 14.89 -0.79 12.92
C VAL A 119 13.54 -0.11 12.68
N ASN A 120 12.89 -0.44 11.59
CA ASN A 120 11.56 0.06 11.24
C ASN A 120 10.75 -1.11 10.69
N ASN A 121 9.99 -1.78 11.52
CA ASN A 121 9.15 -2.87 11.06
C ASN A 121 8.03 -2.35 10.17
N CYS A 122 8.15 -2.54 8.87
CA CYS A 122 7.19 -2.10 7.87
C CYS A 122 6.00 -3.03 7.69
N ILE A 123 6.05 -4.27 8.21
CA ILE A 123 4.88 -5.16 8.19
C ILE A 123 3.96 -4.80 9.34
N LYS A 124 2.71 -4.48 9.00
CA LYS A 124 1.67 -4.08 9.96
C LYS A 124 0.42 -4.92 9.78
N ARG A 125 -0.23 -5.22 10.90
CA ARG A 125 -1.56 -5.81 10.94
C ARG A 125 -2.59 -4.70 10.98
N TYR A 126 -3.43 -4.62 9.95
CA TYR A 126 -4.52 -3.64 9.87
C TYR A 126 -5.86 -4.34 10.07
N LEU A 127 -6.65 -3.83 11.01
CA LEU A 127 -7.99 -4.34 11.30
C LEU A 127 -9.05 -3.50 10.58
N PHE A 128 -9.96 -4.12 9.86
CA PHE A 128 -11.02 -3.40 9.13
C PHE A 128 -11.88 -2.53 10.06
N ALA A 129 -12.13 -2.99 11.29
CA ALA A 129 -12.88 -2.22 12.30
C ALA A 129 -12.20 -0.89 12.69
N HIS A 130 -10.90 -0.73 12.42
CA HIS A 130 -10.12 0.47 12.73
C HIS A 130 -9.76 1.31 11.51
N VAL A 131 -10.17 0.90 10.33
CA VAL A 131 -10.09 1.72 9.09
C VAL A 131 -11.20 2.76 9.13
N ARG A 132 -10.85 4.03 8.91
CA ARG A 132 -11.76 5.19 9.02
C ARG A 132 -12.08 5.85 7.68
N SER A 133 -11.66 5.24 6.58
CA SER A 133 -11.93 5.72 5.22
C SER A 133 -12.17 4.55 4.27
N GLY A 134 -12.55 4.83 3.04
CA GLY A 134 -12.38 3.87 1.95
C GLY A 134 -10.90 3.65 1.65
N PHE A 135 -10.60 2.59 0.94
CA PHE A 135 -9.25 2.31 0.43
C PHE A 135 -9.04 3.07 -0.88
N LYS A 136 -8.06 3.96 -0.91
CA LYS A 136 -7.68 4.70 -2.12
C LYS A 136 -6.65 3.87 -2.88
N TYR A 137 -7.09 3.26 -3.95
CA TYR A 137 -6.24 2.47 -4.85
C TYR A 137 -5.27 3.39 -5.60
N VAL A 138 -4.01 2.99 -5.65
CA VAL A 138 -2.97 3.66 -6.41
C VAL A 138 -2.71 2.90 -7.70
N ASN A 139 -2.86 3.57 -8.84
CA ASN A 139 -2.53 2.95 -10.12
C ASN A 139 -1.05 2.54 -10.14
N PRO A 140 -0.70 1.33 -10.63
CA PRO A 140 0.69 0.89 -10.68
C PRO A 140 1.65 1.86 -11.37
N SER A 141 1.20 2.57 -12.40
CA SER A 141 2.01 3.60 -13.08
C SER A 141 2.40 4.77 -12.18
N ASP A 142 1.69 4.96 -11.05
CA ASP A 142 1.91 6.04 -10.10
C ASP A 142 2.54 5.57 -8.77
N TRP A 143 2.91 4.30 -8.64
CA TRP A 143 3.45 3.74 -7.40
C TRP A 143 4.71 4.46 -6.92
N GLU A 144 5.67 4.69 -7.82
CA GLU A 144 6.92 5.37 -7.47
C GLU A 144 6.65 6.82 -7.02
N LYS A 145 5.77 7.51 -7.72
CA LYS A 145 5.34 8.87 -7.36
C LYS A 145 4.65 8.91 -6.00
N ALA A 146 3.68 8.01 -5.77
CA ALA A 146 2.97 7.92 -4.50
C ALA A 146 3.92 7.60 -3.32
N ALA A 147 4.90 6.71 -3.55
CA ALA A 147 5.88 6.34 -2.54
C ALA A 147 6.75 7.52 -2.09
N LEU A 148 6.95 8.52 -2.93
CA LEU A 148 7.78 9.70 -2.64
C LEU A 148 6.99 10.90 -2.10
N LEU A 149 5.65 10.90 -2.21
CA LEU A 149 4.84 11.97 -1.65
C LEU A 149 4.88 11.93 -0.11
N PRO A 150 4.91 13.10 0.56
CA PRO A 150 4.90 13.19 2.02
C PRO A 150 3.48 12.98 2.57
N LEU A 151 2.93 11.77 2.40
CA LEU A 151 1.56 11.42 2.77
C LEU A 151 1.42 10.90 4.19
N GLN A 152 2.51 10.47 4.82
CA GLN A 152 2.51 9.91 6.17
C GLN A 152 2.00 10.91 7.20
N ARG A 153 1.22 10.41 8.16
CA ARG A 153 0.74 11.18 9.31
C ARG A 153 1.01 10.41 10.58
N TRP A 154 2.10 10.77 11.24
CA TRP A 154 2.53 10.12 12.46
C TRP A 154 1.72 10.61 13.66
N SER A 155 1.08 9.67 14.36
CA SER A 155 0.60 9.87 15.73
C SER A 155 1.70 9.46 16.69
N VAL A 156 2.15 10.38 17.54
CA VAL A 156 3.24 10.15 18.49
C VAL A 156 2.66 10.15 19.91
N ASN A 157 2.98 9.12 20.69
CA ASN A 157 2.58 9.03 22.10
C ASN A 157 3.59 9.75 22.99
N THR A 158 3.29 10.98 23.36
CA THR A 158 4.14 11.84 24.21
C THR A 158 4.24 11.41 25.67
N ASN A 159 3.34 10.52 26.13
CA ASN A 159 3.29 10.05 27.50
C ASN A 159 4.24 8.87 27.81
N LYS A 160 4.94 8.36 26.78
CA LYS A 160 5.93 7.28 26.97
C LYS A 160 7.33 7.83 27.18
N LYS A 161 8.04 7.25 28.16
CA LYS A 161 9.47 7.51 28.43
C LYS A 161 10.41 7.24 27.23
N TYR A 162 9.95 6.51 26.24
CA TYR A 162 10.62 6.25 24.96
C TYR A 162 9.62 6.58 23.84
N THR A 163 9.57 7.84 23.49
CA THR A 163 8.95 8.23 22.21
C THR A 163 9.91 7.82 21.12
N GLY A 164 9.66 6.67 20.54
CA GLY A 164 10.33 6.31 19.30
C GLY A 164 10.08 7.42 18.28
N THR A 165 11.13 7.93 17.66
CA THR A 165 10.98 8.88 16.56
C THR A 165 10.38 8.15 15.36
N PRO A 166 9.35 8.71 14.72
CA PRO A 166 8.85 8.16 13.47
C PRO A 166 9.98 8.03 12.44
N PRO A 167 9.97 6.99 11.62
CA PRO A 167 11.12 6.67 10.76
C PRO A 167 11.44 7.73 9.70
N TYR A 168 10.44 8.39 9.11
CA TYR A 168 10.64 9.35 8.01
C TYR A 168 9.54 10.42 7.96
#